data_2147416c15436ab1e20b8b32d81df3af
#
_entry.id   2147416c15436ab1e20b8b32d81df3af
#
_cell.length_a   1.000
_cell.length_b   1.000
_cell.length_c   1.000
_cell.angle_alpha   90.00
_cell.angle_beta   90.00
_cell.angle_gamma   90.00
#
_symmetry.space_group_name_H-M   'P 1'
#
loop_
_entity.id
_entity.type
_entity.pdbx_description
1 polymer ?
#
loop_
_entity_poly.entity_id
_entity_poly.type
_entity_poly.pdbx_seq_one_letter_code
_entity_poly.pdbx_strand_id
1 'polypeptide(L)'
;MPELPVNSTGTQFSPPVRPAAGIAAFCERHYVMLAGVTLILAALNLGYRLDREVVTTWDESLYATSAAEMVQSGNWLVTTFHGDVDYYNTKPPLNVWLIATSFKLFGINLWSLRLPSFVAAFATIAIVQGWCRRALNATTAIIATLVLSTTFGFLYVHSARSGNPDAWLALDILLTVITLWSARMSPWRLVWLGPLAAVAFLLKGMAVLLPLSIVAAALLIWRVTRRTLAPLAVAAALFAVPTGAWALARWRFDRWRFFDGLFNYDFVALVSRPLEGHGHSWLFYLNILQKDHYDWLVTAAVLLLVIVLARRDRHPLRVPGNRDVRLLLSVWAGATLLIPTLMATKVAWYLNPFYPLFAILVAVIIATGIEAFPQPSQRREQVVIATMVLLAFVVAESKLVWYSYHQRDLTGSLQGFFLDSSEMVKGRRVLLEEWDPADHFVLTHLTHGQPVTGNPQQVAMGADEHDLLILMPAQDGGWVLSNALDLLPSPVPVR
;
A
#
# COMPACT_ATOMS: atom_id res chain seq x y z
N MET A 1 -50.15 -0.71 -7.41
CA MET A 1 -48.68 -0.78 -7.65
C MET A 1 -48.19 0.65 -7.79
N PRO A 2 -47.32 1.17 -6.92
CA PRO A 2 -46.78 2.52 -7.08
C PRO A 2 -45.71 2.48 -8.17
N GLU A 3 -45.84 3.34 -9.16
CA GLU A 3 -44.88 3.57 -10.23
C GLU A 3 -43.54 4.10 -9.64
N LEU A 4 -42.45 3.41 -9.96
CA LEU A 4 -41.10 3.85 -9.61
C LEU A 4 -40.73 5.10 -10.42
N PRO A 5 -40.07 6.11 -9.86
CA PRO A 5 -39.74 7.35 -10.55
C PRO A 5 -38.79 7.09 -11.72
N VAL A 6 -39.22 7.38 -12.93
CA VAL A 6 -38.45 7.36 -14.17
C VAL A 6 -37.58 8.63 -14.19
N ASN A 7 -36.26 8.45 -14.14
CA ASN A 7 -35.33 9.57 -14.29
C ASN A 7 -35.21 9.93 -15.78
N SER A 8 -35.07 11.22 -16.08
CA SER A 8 -35.11 11.82 -17.44
C SER A 8 -34.03 11.35 -18.44
N THR A 9 -33.29 10.29 -18.14
CA THR A 9 -32.28 9.67 -19.02
C THR A 9 -32.54 8.22 -19.37
N GLY A 10 -33.74 7.67 -19.06
CA GLY A 10 -34.18 6.37 -19.52
C GLY A 10 -33.38 5.14 -19.04
N THR A 11 -32.48 5.29 -18.06
CA THR A 11 -31.78 4.14 -17.49
C THR A 11 -32.55 3.61 -16.29
N GLN A 12 -33.44 2.63 -16.53
CA GLN A 12 -33.97 1.81 -15.45
C GLN A 12 -32.84 1.06 -14.76
N PHE A 13 -32.63 1.33 -13.47
CA PHE A 13 -31.88 0.44 -12.58
C PHE A 13 -32.71 -0.82 -12.39
N SER A 14 -32.52 -1.81 -13.26
CA SER A 14 -33.05 -3.16 -12.99
C SER A 14 -32.34 -3.66 -11.72
N PRO A 15 -33.06 -3.99 -10.64
CA PRO A 15 -32.44 -4.62 -9.50
C PRO A 15 -31.71 -5.89 -9.96
N PRO A 16 -30.56 -6.23 -9.37
CA PRO A 16 -29.85 -7.44 -9.73
C PRO A 16 -30.78 -8.64 -9.56
N VAL A 17 -30.93 -9.43 -10.65
CA VAL A 17 -31.75 -10.65 -10.62
C VAL A 17 -31.13 -11.55 -9.54
N ARG A 18 -31.89 -11.81 -8.47
CA ARG A 18 -31.42 -12.69 -7.38
C ARG A 18 -31.27 -14.11 -7.93
N PRO A 19 -30.10 -14.74 -7.80
CA PRO A 19 -29.90 -16.10 -8.24
C PRO A 19 -30.81 -17.05 -7.43
N ALA A 20 -31.49 -17.97 -8.10
CA ALA A 20 -32.47 -18.83 -7.46
C ALA A 20 -31.87 -19.97 -6.64
N ALA A 21 -30.66 -20.43 -6.96
CA ALA A 21 -29.99 -21.56 -6.30
C ALA A 21 -28.44 -21.49 -6.46
N GLY A 22 -27.71 -22.35 -5.76
CA GLY A 22 -26.26 -22.50 -5.85
C GLY A 22 -25.44 -21.52 -5.04
N ILE A 23 -24.13 -21.43 -5.34
CA ILE A 23 -23.15 -20.62 -4.58
C ILE A 23 -23.51 -19.14 -4.59
N ALA A 24 -23.93 -18.59 -5.73
CA ALA A 24 -24.31 -17.17 -5.81
C ALA A 24 -25.53 -16.85 -4.92
N ALA A 25 -26.54 -17.75 -4.89
CA ALA A 25 -27.67 -17.59 -3.98
C ALA A 25 -27.28 -17.72 -2.50
N PHE A 26 -26.33 -18.60 -2.19
CA PHE A 26 -25.78 -18.73 -0.85
C PHE A 26 -25.03 -17.45 -0.41
N CYS A 27 -24.16 -16.92 -1.27
CA CYS A 27 -23.46 -15.66 -1.01
C CYS A 27 -24.44 -14.49 -0.81
N GLU A 28 -25.52 -14.42 -1.61
CA GLU A 28 -26.53 -13.37 -1.46
C GLU A 28 -27.31 -13.48 -0.16
N ARG A 29 -27.72 -14.70 0.22
CA ARG A 29 -28.49 -14.97 1.44
C ARG A 29 -27.69 -14.71 2.71
N HIS A 30 -26.41 -15.08 2.72
CA HIS A 30 -25.53 -15.02 3.88
C HIS A 30 -24.50 -13.88 3.78
N TYR A 31 -24.76 -12.88 2.96
CA TYR A 31 -23.80 -11.82 2.64
C TYR A 31 -23.21 -11.16 3.88
N VAL A 32 -24.03 -10.74 4.84
CA VAL A 32 -23.57 -10.01 6.04
C VAL A 32 -22.59 -10.86 6.85
N MET A 33 -22.92 -12.15 7.05
CA MET A 33 -22.04 -13.08 7.77
C MET A 33 -20.72 -13.28 7.02
N LEU A 34 -20.77 -13.58 5.72
CA LEU A 34 -19.58 -13.82 4.90
C LEU A 34 -18.73 -12.56 4.77
N ALA A 35 -19.36 -11.40 4.64
CA ALA A 35 -18.67 -10.11 4.64
C ALA A 35 -17.93 -9.86 5.95
N GLY A 36 -18.55 -10.13 7.09
CA GLY A 36 -17.91 -10.02 8.39
C GLY A 36 -16.72 -10.97 8.53
N VAL A 37 -16.89 -12.25 8.16
CA VAL A 37 -15.80 -13.26 8.22
C VAL A 37 -14.62 -12.84 7.34
N THR A 38 -14.85 -12.42 6.10
CA THR A 38 -13.76 -12.03 5.19
C THR A 38 -13.06 -10.75 5.64
N LEU A 39 -13.76 -9.80 6.28
CA LEU A 39 -13.13 -8.62 6.87
C LEU A 39 -12.31 -8.96 8.13
N ILE A 40 -12.76 -9.91 8.95
CA ILE A 40 -11.97 -10.40 10.10
C ILE A 40 -10.68 -11.07 9.59
N LEU A 41 -10.77 -11.93 8.57
CA LEU A 41 -9.58 -12.52 7.93
C LEU A 41 -8.64 -11.44 7.39
N ALA A 42 -9.18 -10.41 6.72
CA ALA A 42 -8.39 -9.30 6.24
C ALA A 42 -7.67 -8.55 7.38
N ALA A 43 -8.37 -8.29 8.49
CA ALA A 43 -7.78 -7.65 9.68
C ALA A 43 -6.66 -8.51 10.29
N LEU A 44 -6.84 -9.85 10.32
CA LEU A 44 -5.81 -10.78 10.78
C LEU A 44 -4.59 -10.75 9.86
N ASN A 45 -4.75 -10.85 8.54
CA ASN A 45 -3.64 -10.80 7.59
C ASN A 45 -2.86 -9.49 7.62
N LEU A 46 -3.56 -8.38 7.86
CA LEU A 46 -2.96 -7.06 7.98
C LEU A 46 -2.25 -6.85 9.32
N GLY A 47 -2.82 -7.34 10.43
CA GLY A 47 -2.41 -6.98 11.79
C GLY A 47 -1.62 -8.04 12.55
N TYR A 48 -1.73 -9.33 12.17
CA TYR A 48 -1.05 -10.40 12.87
C TYR A 48 0.47 -10.23 12.81
N ARG A 49 1.15 -10.19 13.98
CA ARG A 49 2.60 -9.98 14.11
C ARG A 49 3.12 -8.68 13.46
N LEU A 50 2.31 -7.63 13.35
CA LEU A 50 2.69 -6.37 12.72
C LEU A 50 3.86 -5.69 13.44
N ASP A 51 4.00 -5.91 14.75
CA ASP A 51 5.07 -5.46 15.63
C ASP A 51 6.31 -6.37 15.66
N ARG A 52 6.25 -7.54 14.99
CA ARG A 52 7.30 -8.55 14.98
C ARG A 52 8.10 -8.60 13.68
N GLU A 53 7.87 -7.68 12.77
CA GLU A 53 8.56 -7.61 11.50
C GLU A 53 9.70 -6.58 11.54
N VAL A 54 10.81 -6.88 10.86
CA VAL A 54 11.91 -5.94 10.69
C VAL A 54 11.44 -4.66 10.00
N VAL A 55 11.99 -3.53 10.39
CA VAL A 55 11.86 -2.27 9.66
C VAL A 55 12.62 -2.39 8.36
N THR A 56 11.97 -2.02 7.25
CA THR A 56 12.64 -2.04 5.95
C THR A 56 13.59 -0.87 5.80
N THR A 57 14.78 -1.19 5.30
CA THR A 57 15.81 -0.20 4.94
C THR A 57 15.28 0.81 3.93
N TRP A 58 15.76 2.03 4.00
CA TRP A 58 15.39 3.19 3.19
C TRP A 58 13.99 3.74 3.52
N ASP A 59 13.00 3.61 2.67
CA ASP A 59 11.75 4.36 2.76
C ASP A 59 11.05 4.26 4.13
N GLU A 60 10.82 3.05 4.66
CA GLU A 60 10.12 2.89 5.96
C GLU A 60 10.92 3.49 7.11
N SER A 61 12.23 3.26 7.15
CA SER A 61 13.10 3.77 8.21
C SER A 61 13.30 5.28 8.15
N LEU A 62 13.37 5.87 6.95
CA LEU A 62 13.41 7.32 6.76
C LEU A 62 12.15 8.00 7.27
N TYR A 63 10.97 7.46 6.91
CA TYR A 63 9.70 7.98 7.44
C TYR A 63 9.58 7.79 8.95
N ALA A 64 10.04 6.65 9.48
CA ALA A 64 10.00 6.36 10.91
C ALA A 64 10.88 7.34 11.70
N THR A 65 12.13 7.56 11.26
CA THR A 65 13.07 8.52 11.87
C THR A 65 12.51 9.94 11.80
N SER A 66 12.09 10.40 10.62
CA SER A 66 11.50 11.73 10.46
C SER A 66 10.27 11.92 11.36
N ALA A 67 9.43 10.91 11.52
CA ALA A 67 8.24 11.00 12.37
C ALA A 67 8.61 11.03 13.87
N ALA A 68 9.60 10.25 14.29
CA ALA A 68 10.09 10.26 15.67
C ALA A 68 10.70 11.60 16.03
N GLU A 69 11.57 12.13 15.18
CA GLU A 69 12.19 13.45 15.37
C GLU A 69 11.16 14.58 15.32
N MET A 70 10.13 14.48 14.47
CA MET A 70 9.02 15.43 14.41
C MET A 70 8.25 15.50 15.74
N VAL A 71 7.99 14.35 16.37
CA VAL A 71 7.35 14.29 17.70
C VAL A 71 8.26 14.85 18.78
N GLN A 72 9.55 14.56 18.73
CA GLN A 72 10.54 15.00 19.73
C GLN A 72 10.82 16.50 19.64
N SER A 73 11.00 17.04 18.43
CA SER A 73 11.30 18.46 18.20
C SER A 73 10.07 19.37 18.23
N GLY A 74 8.89 18.82 17.99
CA GLY A 74 7.65 19.61 17.79
C GLY A 74 7.58 20.34 16.43
N ASN A 75 8.53 20.15 15.53
CA ASN A 75 8.55 20.74 14.20
C ASN A 75 7.80 19.86 13.19
N TRP A 76 6.57 20.23 12.87
CA TRP A 76 5.70 19.49 11.94
C TRP A 76 5.79 19.93 10.47
N LEU A 77 6.60 20.96 10.18
CA LEU A 77 6.72 21.50 8.83
C LEU A 77 7.81 20.80 8.01
N VAL A 78 8.92 20.48 8.67
CA VAL A 78 10.15 20.03 8.02
C VAL A 78 10.51 18.63 8.48
N THR A 79 10.68 17.73 7.52
CA THR A 79 11.21 16.39 7.78
C THR A 79 12.71 16.49 8.07
N THR A 80 13.16 15.77 9.09
CA THR A 80 14.58 15.69 9.47
C THR A 80 15.05 14.24 9.49
N PHE A 81 16.34 14.05 9.37
CA PHE A 81 17.01 12.77 9.52
C PHE A 81 18.33 12.98 10.26
N HIS A 82 18.49 12.35 11.43
CA HIS A 82 19.59 12.59 12.37
C HIS A 82 19.74 14.06 12.81
N GLY A 83 18.60 14.74 12.96
CA GLY A 83 18.56 16.16 13.36
C GLY A 83 18.75 17.16 12.23
N ASP A 84 19.25 16.74 11.07
CA ASP A 84 19.42 17.57 9.90
C ASP A 84 18.20 17.56 8.99
N VAL A 85 18.01 18.63 8.22
CA VAL A 85 16.90 18.70 7.24
C VAL A 85 17.09 17.64 6.17
N ASP A 86 16.09 16.78 6.01
CA ASP A 86 16.10 15.72 5.01
C ASP A 86 15.80 16.30 3.61
N TYR A 87 16.83 16.39 2.78
CA TYR A 87 16.74 16.75 1.37
C TYR A 87 16.90 15.54 0.43
N TYR A 88 17.05 14.34 0.97
CA TYR A 88 17.05 13.12 0.19
C TYR A 88 15.61 12.62 -0.07
N ASN A 89 14.80 12.58 0.97
CA ASN A 89 13.38 12.22 0.86
C ASN A 89 12.53 13.49 0.68
N THR A 90 12.49 14.03 -0.54
CA THR A 90 11.78 15.29 -0.86
C THR A 90 10.28 15.11 -1.07
N LYS A 91 9.67 14.12 -0.40
CA LYS A 91 8.21 13.93 -0.45
C LYS A 91 7.50 14.88 0.53
N PRO A 92 6.30 15.37 0.18
CA PRO A 92 5.47 16.15 1.10
C PRO A 92 5.12 15.35 2.36
N PRO A 93 4.77 16.02 3.49
CA PRO A 93 4.89 15.43 4.81
C PRO A 93 3.71 14.57 5.29
N LEU A 94 2.64 14.39 4.54
CA LEU A 94 1.41 13.79 5.07
C LEU A 94 1.63 12.37 5.62
N ASN A 95 2.46 11.55 4.96
CA ASN A 95 2.79 10.22 5.49
C ASN A 95 3.50 10.32 6.85
N VAL A 96 4.49 11.21 6.96
CA VAL A 96 5.21 11.45 8.21
C VAL A 96 4.28 12.00 9.29
N TRP A 97 3.34 12.91 8.94
CA TRP A 97 2.34 13.40 9.88
C TRP A 97 1.43 12.30 10.43
N LEU A 98 1.01 11.37 9.59
CA LEU A 98 0.18 10.24 10.01
C LEU A 98 0.94 9.33 10.99
N ILE A 99 2.20 9.02 10.69
CA ILE A 99 3.07 8.22 11.58
C ILE A 99 3.37 8.99 12.88
N ALA A 100 3.76 10.27 12.80
CA ALA A 100 4.03 11.11 13.96
C ALA A 100 2.79 11.26 14.87
N THR A 101 1.60 11.37 14.28
CA THR A 101 0.35 11.36 15.04
C THR A 101 0.15 10.03 15.76
N SER A 102 0.40 8.91 15.07
CA SER A 102 0.34 7.58 15.67
C SER A 102 1.37 7.41 16.81
N PHE A 103 2.60 7.87 16.62
CA PHE A 103 3.64 7.87 17.64
C PHE A 103 3.27 8.73 18.86
N LYS A 104 2.67 9.89 18.63
CA LYS A 104 2.21 10.76 19.71
C LYS A 104 1.08 10.16 20.56
N LEU A 105 0.21 9.36 19.92
CA LEU A 105 -0.94 8.74 20.60
C LEU A 105 -0.58 7.42 21.28
N PHE A 106 0.29 6.62 20.69
CA PHE A 106 0.56 5.23 21.11
C PHE A 106 2.02 4.95 21.47
N GLY A 107 2.86 5.98 21.50
CA GLY A 107 4.30 5.84 21.70
C GLY A 107 5.06 5.42 20.44
N ILE A 108 6.39 5.61 20.43
CA ILE A 108 7.26 5.22 19.33
C ILE A 108 7.52 3.72 19.43
N ASN A 109 6.93 2.94 18.54
CA ASN A 109 7.11 1.49 18.45
C ASN A 109 6.72 0.98 17.05
N LEU A 110 7.03 -0.28 16.73
CA LEU A 110 6.82 -0.86 15.40
C LEU A 110 5.34 -0.96 15.02
N TRP A 111 4.45 -1.21 16.00
CA TRP A 111 3.02 -1.26 15.74
C TRP A 111 2.47 0.11 15.37
N SER A 112 2.81 1.14 16.14
CA SER A 112 2.35 2.52 15.88
C SER A 112 2.96 3.12 14.61
N LEU A 113 4.17 2.69 14.20
CA LEU A 113 4.76 3.01 12.90
C LEU A 113 3.86 2.58 11.74
N ARG A 114 3.29 1.36 11.82
CA ARG A 114 2.57 0.71 10.73
C ARG A 114 1.05 0.88 10.81
N LEU A 115 0.54 1.32 11.95
CA LEU A 115 -0.90 1.52 12.18
C LEU A 115 -1.57 2.40 11.11
N PRO A 116 -1.01 3.54 10.66
CA PRO A 116 -1.63 4.33 9.60
C PRO A 116 -1.85 3.55 8.30
N SER A 117 -0.85 2.81 7.85
CA SER A 117 -0.93 2.00 6.62
C SER A 117 -1.88 0.82 6.77
N PHE A 118 -1.90 0.16 7.94
CA PHE A 118 -2.91 -0.85 8.29
C PHE A 118 -4.33 -0.30 8.15
N VAL A 119 -4.60 0.89 8.71
CA VAL A 119 -5.93 1.52 8.65
C VAL A 119 -6.33 1.82 7.20
N ALA A 120 -5.41 2.38 6.40
CA ALA A 120 -5.66 2.66 4.98
C ALA A 120 -5.94 1.39 4.18
N ALA A 121 -5.16 0.33 4.39
CA ALA A 121 -5.33 -0.95 3.72
C ALA A 121 -6.63 -1.64 4.11
N PHE A 122 -6.97 -1.68 5.40
CA PHE A 122 -8.23 -2.24 5.87
C PHE A 122 -9.43 -1.47 5.31
N ALA A 123 -9.37 -0.13 5.32
CA ALA A 123 -10.39 0.71 4.71
C ALA A 123 -10.53 0.43 3.20
N THR A 124 -9.41 0.25 2.48
CA THR A 124 -9.41 -0.12 1.07
C THR A 124 -10.17 -1.42 0.84
N ILE A 125 -9.87 -2.47 1.61
CA ILE A 125 -10.52 -3.78 1.51
C ILE A 125 -12.03 -3.66 1.80
N ALA A 126 -12.40 -2.99 2.88
CA ALA A 126 -13.80 -2.81 3.29
C ALA A 126 -14.60 -1.99 2.25
N ILE A 127 -13.98 -0.96 1.67
CA ILE A 127 -14.61 -0.12 0.63
C ILE A 127 -14.75 -0.89 -0.68
N VAL A 128 -13.73 -1.68 -1.09
CA VAL A 128 -13.84 -2.60 -2.24
C VAL A 128 -15.01 -3.54 -2.06
N GLN A 129 -15.13 -4.18 -0.90
CA GLN A 129 -16.25 -5.07 -0.59
C GLN A 129 -17.61 -4.36 -0.71
N GLY A 130 -17.74 -3.21 -0.05
CA GLY A 130 -18.98 -2.45 -0.06
C GLY A 130 -19.35 -1.90 -1.44
N TRP A 131 -18.36 -1.46 -2.21
CA TRP A 131 -18.56 -0.96 -3.57
C TRP A 131 -18.92 -2.10 -4.54
N CYS A 132 -18.18 -3.22 -4.52
CA CYS A 132 -18.52 -4.40 -5.32
C CYS A 132 -19.94 -4.93 -5.02
N ARG A 133 -20.35 -4.92 -3.76
CA ARG A 133 -21.73 -5.29 -3.36
C ARG A 133 -22.79 -4.43 -4.03
N ARG A 134 -22.54 -3.11 -4.17
CA ARG A 134 -23.47 -2.14 -4.75
C ARG A 134 -23.41 -2.08 -6.27
N ALA A 135 -22.23 -2.11 -6.84
CA ALA A 135 -21.98 -1.89 -8.26
C ALA A 135 -22.04 -3.20 -9.07
N LEU A 136 -21.80 -4.34 -8.44
CA LEU A 136 -21.71 -5.66 -9.05
C LEU A 136 -22.67 -6.64 -8.38
N ASN A 137 -22.20 -7.50 -7.47
CA ASN A 137 -23.03 -8.45 -6.70
C ASN A 137 -22.31 -8.93 -5.42
N ALA A 138 -23.02 -9.73 -4.59
CA ALA A 138 -22.49 -10.26 -3.34
C ALA A 138 -21.31 -11.21 -3.55
N THR A 139 -21.38 -12.08 -4.53
CA THR A 139 -20.31 -13.06 -4.84
C THR A 139 -19.01 -12.36 -5.19
N THR A 140 -19.07 -11.37 -6.09
CA THR A 140 -17.90 -10.56 -6.45
C THR A 140 -17.33 -9.81 -5.24
N ALA A 141 -18.21 -9.26 -4.38
CA ALA A 141 -17.75 -8.53 -3.19
C ALA A 141 -16.95 -9.43 -2.24
N ILE A 142 -17.44 -10.63 -1.93
CA ILE A 142 -16.80 -11.60 -1.05
C ILE A 142 -15.47 -12.06 -1.64
N ILE A 143 -15.45 -12.43 -2.92
CA ILE A 143 -14.24 -12.93 -3.59
C ILE A 143 -13.19 -11.81 -3.72
N ALA A 144 -13.59 -10.58 -4.08
CA ALA A 144 -12.66 -9.46 -4.15
C ALA A 144 -11.99 -9.16 -2.80
N THR A 145 -12.74 -9.32 -1.70
CA THR A 145 -12.18 -9.18 -0.34
C THR A 145 -11.15 -10.27 -0.06
N LEU A 146 -11.44 -11.54 -0.36
CA LEU A 146 -10.50 -12.64 -0.19
C LEU A 146 -9.23 -12.44 -1.04
N VAL A 147 -9.39 -12.09 -2.31
CA VAL A 147 -8.26 -11.85 -3.21
C VAL A 147 -7.39 -10.71 -2.69
N LEU A 148 -7.99 -9.54 -2.36
CA LEU A 148 -7.20 -8.38 -1.93
C LEU A 148 -6.51 -8.61 -0.58
N SER A 149 -7.18 -9.29 0.35
CA SER A 149 -6.62 -9.61 1.68
C SER A 149 -5.48 -10.64 1.63
N THR A 150 -5.31 -11.34 0.50
CA THR A 150 -4.23 -12.31 0.27
C THR A 150 -3.27 -11.88 -0.84
N THR A 151 -3.42 -10.67 -1.37
CA THR A 151 -2.54 -10.13 -2.41
C THR A 151 -1.19 -9.74 -1.81
N PHE A 152 -0.17 -10.55 -2.06
CA PHE A 152 1.18 -10.39 -1.49
C PHE A 152 1.75 -8.97 -1.68
N GLY A 153 1.71 -8.44 -2.92
CA GLY A 153 2.21 -7.10 -3.21
C GLY A 153 1.50 -6.01 -2.40
N PHE A 154 0.17 -6.11 -2.22
CA PHE A 154 -0.61 -5.15 -1.43
C PHE A 154 -0.29 -5.21 0.07
N LEU A 155 0.06 -6.38 0.60
CA LEU A 155 0.37 -6.53 2.02
C LEU A 155 1.82 -6.16 2.34
N TYR A 156 2.77 -6.69 1.58
CA TYR A 156 4.19 -6.70 1.97
C TYR A 156 5.10 -5.76 1.17
N VAL A 157 4.68 -5.32 -0.04
CA VAL A 157 5.57 -4.51 -0.88
C VAL A 157 5.28 -3.03 -0.69
N HIS A 158 5.98 -2.38 0.24
CA HIS A 158 5.88 -0.95 0.57
C HIS A 158 4.45 -0.46 0.84
N SER A 159 3.58 -1.30 1.42
CA SER A 159 2.16 -0.95 1.55
C SER A 159 1.60 -1.27 2.94
N ALA A 160 0.62 -2.17 3.05
CA ALA A 160 -0.25 -2.34 4.20
C ALA A 160 0.48 -2.62 5.53
N ARG A 161 1.59 -3.36 5.48
CA ARG A 161 2.36 -3.82 6.65
C ARG A 161 3.70 -3.08 6.81
N SER A 162 3.74 -1.82 6.38
CA SER A 162 4.93 -0.97 6.50
C SER A 162 4.53 0.49 6.75
N GLY A 163 5.46 1.33 7.19
CA GLY A 163 5.27 2.77 7.38
C GLY A 163 5.22 3.58 6.08
N ASN A 164 5.00 2.96 4.93
CA ASN A 164 5.03 3.58 3.62
C ASN A 164 3.69 4.21 3.21
N PRO A 165 3.67 5.21 2.31
CA PRO A 165 2.45 5.92 1.90
C PRO A 165 1.56 5.15 0.91
N ASP A 166 2.02 4.02 0.37
CA ASP A 166 1.40 3.38 -0.81
C ASP A 166 0.02 2.79 -0.51
N ALA A 167 -0.24 2.32 0.72
CA ALA A 167 -1.58 1.90 1.15
C ALA A 167 -2.58 3.07 1.12
N TRP A 168 -2.16 4.26 1.54
CA TRP A 168 -2.97 5.48 1.48
C TRP A 168 -3.20 5.93 0.04
N LEU A 169 -2.19 5.84 -0.83
CA LEU A 169 -2.33 6.17 -2.24
C LEU A 169 -3.30 5.21 -2.95
N ALA A 170 -3.25 3.91 -2.62
CA ALA A 170 -4.20 2.94 -3.15
C ALA A 170 -5.64 3.23 -2.71
N LEU A 171 -5.84 3.60 -1.45
CA LEU A 171 -7.13 4.05 -0.91
C LEU A 171 -7.63 5.32 -1.62
N ASP A 172 -6.77 6.30 -1.80
CA ASP A 172 -7.09 7.57 -2.46
C ASP A 172 -7.55 7.35 -3.91
N ILE A 173 -6.84 6.52 -4.66
CA ILE A 173 -7.22 6.18 -6.04
C ILE A 173 -8.54 5.42 -6.10
N LEU A 174 -8.78 4.47 -5.18
CA LEU A 174 -10.08 3.81 -5.06
C LEU A 174 -11.20 4.81 -4.79
N LEU A 175 -11.00 5.74 -3.87
CA LEU A 175 -11.97 6.80 -3.55
C LEU A 175 -12.19 7.74 -4.73
N THR A 176 -11.14 8.08 -5.48
CA THR A 176 -11.23 8.85 -6.73
C THR A 176 -12.13 8.14 -7.75
N VAL A 177 -11.92 6.84 -7.97
CA VAL A 177 -12.74 6.02 -8.88
C VAL A 177 -14.20 5.96 -8.42
N ILE A 178 -14.45 5.77 -7.12
CA ILE A 178 -15.81 5.75 -6.55
C ILE A 178 -16.47 7.12 -6.67
N THR A 179 -15.72 8.20 -6.47
CA THR A 179 -16.19 9.57 -6.64
C THR A 179 -16.65 9.81 -8.08
N LEU A 180 -15.85 9.43 -9.05
CA LEU A 180 -16.19 9.51 -10.48
C LEU A 180 -17.44 8.68 -10.81
N TRP A 181 -17.52 7.42 -10.31
CA TRP A 181 -18.69 6.57 -10.49
C TRP A 181 -19.95 7.22 -9.92
N SER A 182 -19.86 7.79 -8.72
CA SER A 182 -21.00 8.39 -8.03
C SER A 182 -21.38 9.76 -8.59
N ALA A 183 -20.47 10.50 -9.19
CA ALA A 183 -20.67 11.82 -9.78
C ALA A 183 -21.64 11.78 -10.97
N ARG A 184 -21.86 10.62 -11.58
CA ARG A 184 -22.87 10.41 -12.61
C ARG A 184 -24.31 10.56 -12.11
N MET A 185 -24.54 10.31 -10.81
CA MET A 185 -25.81 10.53 -10.16
C MET A 185 -25.97 11.99 -9.70
N SER A 186 -24.87 12.65 -9.29
CA SER A 186 -24.85 14.03 -8.85
C SER A 186 -23.48 14.66 -9.17
N PRO A 187 -23.40 15.60 -10.13
CA PRO A 187 -22.13 16.25 -10.49
C PRO A 187 -21.41 16.91 -9.31
N TRP A 188 -22.12 17.36 -8.28
CA TRP A 188 -21.54 17.97 -7.09
C TRP A 188 -20.62 17.03 -6.31
N ARG A 189 -20.71 15.72 -6.50
CA ARG A 189 -19.76 14.76 -5.91
C ARG A 189 -18.35 14.92 -6.44
N LEU A 190 -18.16 15.55 -7.63
CA LEU A 190 -16.84 15.89 -8.16
C LEU A 190 -16.03 16.82 -7.25
N VAL A 191 -16.69 17.56 -6.35
CA VAL A 191 -16.02 18.39 -5.34
C VAL A 191 -15.00 17.59 -4.52
N TRP A 192 -15.28 16.33 -4.22
CA TRP A 192 -14.38 15.45 -3.46
C TRP A 192 -13.07 15.11 -4.16
N LEU A 193 -12.98 15.31 -5.49
CA LEU A 193 -11.72 15.12 -6.22
C LEU A 193 -10.63 16.09 -5.77
N GLY A 194 -11.02 17.29 -5.28
CA GLY A 194 -10.06 18.26 -4.76
C GLY A 194 -9.32 17.79 -3.50
N PRO A 195 -10.03 17.48 -2.39
CA PRO A 195 -9.41 16.89 -1.21
C PRO A 195 -8.62 15.62 -1.49
N LEU A 196 -9.12 14.71 -2.36
CA LEU A 196 -8.40 13.50 -2.75
C LEU A 196 -7.10 13.84 -3.47
N ALA A 197 -7.11 14.73 -4.46
CA ALA A 197 -5.89 15.17 -5.12
C ALA A 197 -4.91 15.84 -4.13
N ALA A 198 -5.40 16.61 -3.15
CA ALA A 198 -4.55 17.21 -2.11
C ALA A 198 -3.90 16.13 -1.22
N VAL A 199 -4.65 15.11 -0.84
CA VAL A 199 -4.12 13.96 -0.08
C VAL A 199 -3.07 13.23 -0.90
N ALA A 200 -3.33 12.89 -2.16
CA ALA A 200 -2.37 12.21 -3.03
C ALA A 200 -1.06 13.02 -3.20
N PHE A 201 -1.18 14.34 -3.40
CA PHE A 201 -0.01 15.23 -3.50
C PHE A 201 0.77 15.28 -2.17
N LEU A 202 0.09 15.51 -1.06
CA LEU A 202 0.74 15.63 0.26
C LEU A 202 1.30 14.30 0.78
N LEU A 203 0.82 13.15 0.27
CA LEU A 203 1.39 11.82 0.55
C LEU A 203 2.67 11.55 -0.22
N LYS A 204 2.67 11.83 -1.54
CA LYS A 204 3.73 11.33 -2.44
C LYS A 204 4.00 12.28 -3.61
N GLY A 205 3.83 13.59 -3.43
CA GLY A 205 4.19 14.61 -4.40
C GLY A 205 3.59 14.38 -5.79
N MET A 206 4.45 14.19 -6.79
CA MET A 206 4.05 14.05 -8.18
C MET A 206 3.24 12.77 -8.48
N ALA A 207 3.13 11.82 -7.55
CA ALA A 207 2.23 10.67 -7.68
C ALA A 207 0.75 11.09 -7.82
N VAL A 208 0.37 12.32 -7.46
CA VAL A 208 -0.95 12.91 -7.73
C VAL A 208 -1.34 12.88 -9.22
N LEU A 209 -0.37 12.84 -10.12
CA LEU A 209 -0.62 12.74 -11.56
C LEU A 209 -1.34 11.43 -11.92
N LEU A 210 -1.19 10.38 -11.12
CA LEU A 210 -1.88 9.11 -11.36
C LEU A 210 -3.40 9.23 -11.18
N PRO A 211 -3.96 9.62 -10.02
CA PRO A 211 -5.40 9.85 -9.90
C PRO A 211 -5.91 10.96 -10.84
N LEU A 212 -5.13 12.02 -11.09
CA LEU A 212 -5.51 13.07 -12.04
C LEU A 212 -5.62 12.56 -13.47
N SER A 213 -4.79 11.61 -13.90
CA SER A 213 -4.90 10.97 -15.21
C SER A 213 -6.20 10.15 -15.36
N ILE A 214 -6.61 9.45 -14.29
CA ILE A 214 -7.90 8.73 -14.24
C ILE A 214 -9.06 9.73 -14.37
N VAL A 215 -9.01 10.84 -13.61
CA VAL A 215 -10.01 11.90 -13.67
C VAL A 215 -10.09 12.49 -15.09
N ALA A 216 -8.95 12.87 -15.68
CA ALA A 216 -8.88 13.44 -17.00
C ALA A 216 -9.46 12.50 -18.07
N ALA A 217 -9.06 11.21 -18.07
CA ALA A 217 -9.57 10.22 -19.00
C ALA A 217 -11.08 10.00 -18.84
N ALA A 218 -11.58 9.89 -17.60
CA ALA A 218 -13.00 9.74 -17.34
C ALA A 218 -13.83 10.96 -17.83
N LEU A 219 -13.35 12.17 -17.54
CA LEU A 219 -14.02 13.41 -17.98
C LEU A 219 -14.00 13.59 -19.50
N LEU A 220 -12.92 13.20 -20.19
CA LEU A 220 -12.86 13.19 -21.66
C LEU A 220 -13.89 12.24 -22.25
N ILE A 221 -13.99 11.01 -21.71
CA ILE A 221 -14.92 10.00 -22.21
C ILE A 221 -16.39 10.41 -21.94
N TRP A 222 -16.69 10.92 -20.75
CA TRP A 222 -18.06 11.28 -20.37
C TRP A 222 -18.47 12.67 -20.83
N ARG A 223 -17.56 13.45 -21.38
CA ARG A 223 -17.71 14.84 -21.82
C ARG A 223 -18.05 15.80 -20.68
N VAL A 224 -17.22 16.76 -20.49
CA VAL A 224 -17.46 17.87 -19.55
C VAL A 224 -18.68 18.68 -19.99
N THR A 225 -19.58 18.94 -19.08
CA THR A 225 -20.78 19.75 -19.31
C THR A 225 -20.71 21.01 -18.43
N ARG A 226 -21.53 22.03 -18.75
CA ARG A 226 -21.62 23.24 -17.90
C ARG A 226 -21.97 22.91 -16.45
N ARG A 227 -22.72 21.81 -16.21
CA ARG A 227 -23.09 21.35 -14.85
C ARG A 227 -21.90 20.78 -14.04
N THR A 228 -20.82 20.37 -14.70
CA THR A 228 -19.63 19.82 -14.05
C THR A 228 -18.57 20.88 -13.78
N LEU A 229 -18.63 22.05 -14.43
CA LEU A 229 -17.61 23.10 -14.30
C LEU A 229 -17.54 23.68 -12.89
N ALA A 230 -18.69 24.04 -12.29
CA ALA A 230 -18.71 24.61 -10.94
C ALA A 230 -18.18 23.63 -9.88
N PRO A 231 -18.63 22.36 -9.79
CA PRO A 231 -18.00 21.37 -8.91
C PRO A 231 -16.51 21.18 -9.12
N LEU A 232 -16.02 21.18 -10.37
CA LEU A 232 -14.59 21.06 -10.68
C LEU A 232 -13.80 22.30 -10.24
N ALA A 233 -14.36 23.50 -10.39
CA ALA A 233 -13.73 24.72 -9.88
C ALA A 233 -13.60 24.70 -8.35
N VAL A 234 -14.63 24.26 -7.65
CA VAL A 234 -14.58 24.06 -6.19
C VAL A 234 -13.55 22.99 -5.83
N ALA A 235 -13.51 21.88 -6.55
CA ALA A 235 -12.49 20.84 -6.35
C ALA A 235 -11.07 21.41 -6.51
N ALA A 236 -10.83 22.20 -7.57
CA ALA A 236 -9.54 22.84 -7.78
C ALA A 236 -9.15 23.77 -6.62
N ALA A 237 -10.08 24.53 -6.07
CA ALA A 237 -9.84 25.36 -4.90
C ALA A 237 -9.52 24.52 -3.65
N LEU A 238 -10.27 23.43 -3.41
CA LEU A 238 -10.04 22.51 -2.30
C LEU A 238 -8.72 21.72 -2.42
N PHE A 239 -8.20 21.56 -3.63
CA PHE A 239 -6.83 21.10 -3.86
C PHE A 239 -5.80 22.21 -3.57
N ALA A 240 -6.00 23.39 -4.17
CA ALA A 240 -4.98 24.45 -4.18
C ALA A 240 -4.78 25.07 -2.78
N VAL A 241 -5.82 25.18 -1.95
CA VAL A 241 -5.72 25.84 -0.64
C VAL A 241 -4.81 25.07 0.32
N PRO A 242 -5.02 23.77 0.64
CA PRO A 242 -4.18 23.05 1.59
C PRO A 242 -2.77 22.81 1.03
N THR A 243 -2.64 22.45 -0.26
CA THR A 243 -1.33 22.21 -0.88
C THR A 243 -0.53 23.50 -1.04
N GLY A 244 -1.19 24.61 -1.42
CA GLY A 244 -0.57 25.92 -1.53
C GLY A 244 -0.17 26.50 -0.18
N ALA A 245 -0.99 26.32 0.87
CA ALA A 245 -0.66 26.75 2.22
C ALA A 245 0.59 26.03 2.75
N TRP A 246 0.65 24.70 2.59
CA TRP A 246 1.85 23.93 2.93
C TRP A 246 3.06 24.35 2.09
N ALA A 247 2.89 24.44 0.77
CA ALA A 247 3.97 24.81 -0.14
C ALA A 247 4.53 26.20 0.19
N LEU A 248 3.67 27.18 0.53
CA LEU A 248 4.10 28.51 0.92
C LEU A 248 4.88 28.50 2.26
N ALA A 249 4.41 27.73 3.23
CA ALA A 249 5.10 27.57 4.51
C ALA A 249 6.49 26.94 4.31
N ARG A 250 6.57 25.86 3.51
CA ARG A 250 7.83 25.19 3.18
C ARG A 250 8.77 26.12 2.40
N TRP A 251 8.25 26.84 1.38
CA TRP A 251 9.02 27.80 0.61
C TRP A 251 9.60 28.96 1.49
N ARG A 252 8.87 29.40 2.53
CA ARG A 252 9.39 30.38 3.47
C ARG A 252 10.57 29.88 4.28
N PHE A 253 10.62 28.54 4.54
CA PHE A 253 11.69 27.90 5.29
C PHE A 253 12.99 27.78 4.48
N ASP A 254 12.93 27.10 3.31
CA ASP A 254 14.13 26.75 2.53
C ASP A 254 14.07 27.15 1.05
N ARG A 255 13.13 28.04 0.72
CA ARG A 255 12.95 28.58 -0.65
C ARG A 255 12.67 27.46 -1.66
N TRP A 256 13.48 27.37 -2.71
CA TRP A 256 13.30 26.40 -3.79
C TRP A 256 14.01 25.08 -3.55
N ARG A 257 14.85 24.96 -2.52
CA ARG A 257 15.73 23.80 -2.33
C ARG A 257 14.95 22.48 -2.23
N PHE A 258 13.86 22.45 -1.45
CA PHE A 258 13.00 21.28 -1.35
C PHE A 258 12.25 20.99 -2.67
N PHE A 259 11.70 22.04 -3.30
CA PHE A 259 10.93 21.87 -4.52
C PHE A 259 11.78 21.49 -5.73
N ASP A 260 13.05 21.89 -5.74
CA ASP A 260 14.01 21.44 -6.74
C ASP A 260 14.21 19.93 -6.68
N GLY A 261 14.42 19.37 -5.48
CA GLY A 261 14.48 17.93 -5.26
C GLY A 261 13.19 17.22 -5.65
N LEU A 262 12.04 17.71 -5.15
CA LEU A 262 10.72 17.16 -5.47
C LEU A 262 10.45 17.12 -6.99
N PHE A 263 10.81 18.17 -7.73
CA PHE A 263 10.52 18.24 -9.15
C PHE A 263 11.60 17.56 -10.00
N ASN A 264 12.86 17.88 -9.77
CA ASN A 264 13.94 17.40 -10.63
C ASN A 264 14.33 15.95 -10.34
N TYR A 265 14.36 15.54 -9.07
CA TYR A 265 14.71 14.15 -8.69
C TYR A 265 13.47 13.25 -8.65
N ASP A 266 12.50 13.55 -7.80
CA ASP A 266 11.33 12.70 -7.59
C ASP A 266 10.32 12.66 -8.77
N PHE A 267 10.49 13.50 -9.77
CA PHE A 267 9.64 13.47 -10.96
C PHE A 267 10.46 13.37 -12.25
N VAL A 268 11.20 14.41 -12.63
CA VAL A 268 11.87 14.44 -13.95
C VAL A 268 12.87 13.29 -14.09
N ALA A 269 13.73 13.08 -13.11
CA ALA A 269 14.73 12.02 -13.18
C ALA A 269 14.12 10.62 -13.15
N LEU A 270 13.14 10.35 -12.24
CA LEU A 270 12.45 9.05 -12.16
C LEU A 270 11.72 8.68 -13.45
N VAL A 271 11.15 9.66 -14.15
CA VAL A 271 10.42 9.43 -15.41
C VAL A 271 11.38 9.21 -16.57
N SER A 272 12.48 9.98 -16.64
CA SER A 272 13.33 10.11 -17.85
C SER A 272 14.52 9.17 -17.88
N ARG A 273 15.03 8.70 -16.73
CA ARG A 273 16.20 7.83 -16.65
C ARG A 273 16.05 6.78 -15.55
N PRO A 274 16.65 5.58 -15.70
CA PRO A 274 16.67 4.60 -14.62
C PRO A 274 17.54 5.12 -13.47
N LEU A 275 16.99 5.19 -12.26
CA LEU A 275 17.70 5.54 -11.04
C LEU A 275 17.94 4.30 -10.19
N GLU A 276 19.00 4.32 -9.39
CA GLU A 276 19.28 3.31 -8.34
C GLU A 276 19.22 1.84 -8.83
N GLY A 277 19.60 1.59 -10.10
CA GLY A 277 19.55 0.25 -10.68
C GLY A 277 18.16 -0.24 -11.10
N HIS A 278 17.11 0.57 -11.00
CA HIS A 278 15.73 0.21 -11.30
C HIS A 278 15.33 0.36 -12.78
N GLY A 279 16.27 0.11 -13.70
CA GLY A 279 16.00 0.05 -15.13
C GLY A 279 15.53 -1.34 -15.56
N HIS A 280 14.22 -1.57 -15.64
CA HIS A 280 13.63 -2.85 -15.98
C HIS A 280 12.91 -2.85 -17.32
N SER A 281 12.69 -4.05 -17.89
CA SER A 281 11.97 -4.22 -19.16
C SER A 281 10.51 -3.74 -19.06
N TRP A 282 9.87 -3.55 -20.22
CA TRP A 282 8.45 -3.20 -20.28
C TRP A 282 7.51 -4.30 -19.73
N LEU A 283 7.99 -5.56 -19.62
CA LEU A 283 7.25 -6.68 -19.01
C LEU A 283 7.39 -6.74 -17.48
N PHE A 284 8.13 -5.84 -16.85
CA PHE A 284 8.46 -5.89 -15.43
C PHE A 284 7.23 -6.11 -14.53
N TYR A 285 6.18 -5.31 -14.71
CA TYR A 285 4.97 -5.43 -13.88
C TYR A 285 4.15 -6.70 -14.17
N LEU A 286 4.15 -7.17 -15.42
CA LEU A 286 3.53 -8.45 -15.74
C LEU A 286 4.27 -9.62 -15.09
N ASN A 287 5.60 -9.56 -15.07
CA ASN A 287 6.43 -10.56 -14.40
C ASN A 287 6.19 -10.57 -12.87
N ILE A 288 6.05 -9.39 -12.24
CA ILE A 288 5.69 -9.28 -10.82
C ILE A 288 4.31 -9.91 -10.57
N LEU A 289 3.31 -9.54 -11.36
CA LEU A 289 1.97 -10.11 -11.21
C LEU A 289 2.00 -11.63 -11.38
N GLN A 290 2.73 -12.15 -12.35
CA GLN A 290 2.85 -13.58 -12.57
C GLN A 290 3.58 -14.28 -11.42
N LYS A 291 4.68 -13.73 -10.92
CA LYS A 291 5.49 -14.32 -9.86
C LYS A 291 4.79 -14.30 -8.50
N ASP A 292 4.19 -13.16 -8.16
CA ASP A 292 3.69 -12.92 -6.81
C ASP A 292 2.22 -13.29 -6.63
N HIS A 293 1.46 -13.44 -7.73
CA HIS A 293 0.01 -13.69 -7.71
C HIS A 293 -0.44 -14.83 -8.63
N TYR A 294 0.46 -15.79 -8.91
CA TYR A 294 0.15 -16.95 -9.76
C TYR A 294 -1.04 -17.77 -9.26
N ASP A 295 -1.23 -17.84 -7.95
CA ASP A 295 -2.36 -18.49 -7.27
C ASP A 295 -3.71 -18.01 -7.82
N TRP A 296 -3.96 -16.73 -7.79
CA TRP A 296 -5.19 -16.11 -8.30
C TRP A 296 -5.22 -16.00 -9.82
N LEU A 297 -4.08 -15.74 -10.46
CA LEU A 297 -4.01 -15.63 -11.93
C LEU A 297 -4.29 -16.95 -12.63
N VAL A 298 -3.73 -18.07 -12.15
CA VAL A 298 -4.00 -19.40 -12.70
C VAL A 298 -5.45 -19.76 -12.51
N THR A 299 -6.01 -19.52 -11.32
CA THR A 299 -7.42 -19.76 -11.05
C THR A 299 -8.32 -18.96 -11.99
N ALA A 300 -8.06 -17.67 -12.17
CA ALA A 300 -8.81 -16.83 -13.09
C ALA A 300 -8.67 -17.28 -14.56
N ALA A 301 -7.45 -17.62 -15.00
CA ALA A 301 -7.18 -18.07 -16.37
C ALA A 301 -7.89 -19.41 -16.69
N VAL A 302 -7.81 -20.38 -15.78
CA VAL A 302 -8.49 -21.68 -15.95
C VAL A 302 -10.01 -21.47 -15.98
N LEU A 303 -10.57 -20.65 -15.10
CA LEU A 303 -12.00 -20.35 -15.11
C LEU A 303 -12.44 -19.61 -16.36
N LEU A 304 -11.63 -18.66 -16.85
CA LEU A 304 -11.92 -17.98 -18.10
C LEU A 304 -11.95 -18.98 -19.28
N LEU A 305 -10.98 -19.90 -19.33
CA LEU A 305 -10.95 -20.97 -20.33
C LEU A 305 -12.20 -21.86 -20.24
N VAL A 306 -12.58 -22.30 -19.03
CA VAL A 306 -13.78 -23.10 -18.79
C VAL A 306 -15.04 -22.34 -19.25
N ILE A 307 -15.15 -21.05 -18.95
CA ILE A 307 -16.25 -20.20 -19.39
C ILE A 307 -16.32 -20.14 -20.93
N VAL A 308 -15.19 -19.93 -21.59
CA VAL A 308 -15.10 -19.85 -23.06
C VAL A 308 -15.50 -21.18 -23.69
N LEU A 309 -14.99 -22.31 -23.20
CA LEU A 309 -15.29 -23.63 -23.71
C LEU A 309 -16.76 -24.06 -23.48
N ALA A 310 -17.28 -23.80 -22.29
CA ALA A 310 -18.67 -24.15 -21.94
C ALA A 310 -19.72 -23.35 -22.73
N ARG A 311 -19.30 -22.22 -23.34
CA ARG A 311 -20.21 -21.30 -24.05
C ARG A 311 -20.12 -21.33 -25.56
N ARG A 312 -19.37 -22.27 -26.11
CA ARG A 312 -19.25 -22.41 -27.59
C ARG A 312 -20.60 -22.48 -28.32
N ASP A 313 -21.68 -22.85 -27.58
CA ASP A 313 -23.02 -23.05 -28.13
C ASP A 313 -24.14 -22.27 -27.40
N ARG A 314 -23.87 -21.32 -26.49
CA ARG A 314 -24.93 -20.67 -25.68
C ARG A 314 -24.67 -19.19 -25.35
N HIS A 315 -25.77 -18.47 -25.09
CA HIS A 315 -25.99 -17.04 -24.78
C HIS A 315 -24.80 -16.15 -24.30
N PRO A 316 -24.85 -14.82 -24.58
CA PRO A 316 -23.77 -13.90 -24.26
C PRO A 316 -23.48 -13.84 -22.74
N LEU A 317 -22.19 -13.73 -22.41
CA LEU A 317 -21.66 -13.54 -21.03
C LEU A 317 -22.31 -12.31 -20.38
N ARG A 318 -23.02 -12.51 -19.29
CA ARG A 318 -23.37 -11.40 -18.40
C ARG A 318 -22.20 -11.09 -17.48
N VAL A 319 -21.28 -10.24 -17.97
CA VAL A 319 -20.23 -9.71 -17.11
C VAL A 319 -20.88 -8.76 -16.10
N PRO A 320 -20.67 -8.95 -14.79
CA PRO A 320 -21.21 -8.06 -13.76
C PRO A 320 -20.85 -6.59 -14.03
N GLY A 321 -21.75 -5.68 -13.69
CA GLY A 321 -21.60 -4.25 -13.89
C GLY A 321 -22.11 -3.73 -15.23
N ASN A 322 -22.54 -2.47 -15.22
CA ASN A 322 -22.99 -1.77 -16.42
C ASN A 322 -21.80 -1.28 -17.28
N ARG A 323 -22.08 -0.75 -18.48
CA ARG A 323 -21.07 -0.24 -19.41
C ARG A 323 -20.13 0.77 -18.74
N ASP A 324 -20.65 1.62 -17.89
CA ASP A 324 -19.91 2.70 -17.27
C ASP A 324 -18.94 2.23 -16.20
N VAL A 325 -19.35 1.22 -15.42
CA VAL A 325 -18.44 0.55 -14.45
C VAL A 325 -17.28 -0.09 -15.21
N ARG A 326 -17.57 -0.85 -16.27
CA ARG A 326 -16.52 -1.50 -17.09
C ARG A 326 -15.54 -0.48 -17.67
N LEU A 327 -16.09 0.62 -18.22
CA LEU A 327 -15.26 1.69 -18.78
C LEU A 327 -14.35 2.33 -17.71
N LEU A 328 -14.90 2.61 -16.53
CA LEU A 328 -14.15 3.19 -15.43
C LEU A 328 -13.05 2.25 -14.92
N LEU A 329 -13.36 0.94 -14.79
CA LEU A 329 -12.35 -0.08 -14.45
C LEU A 329 -11.25 -0.16 -15.52
N SER A 330 -11.60 -0.02 -16.82
CA SER A 330 -10.60 0.01 -17.91
C SER A 330 -9.71 1.24 -17.87
N VAL A 331 -10.26 2.41 -17.57
CA VAL A 331 -9.48 3.65 -17.37
C VAL A 331 -8.54 3.50 -16.17
N TRP A 332 -9.03 2.95 -15.07
CA TRP A 332 -8.20 2.69 -13.89
C TRP A 332 -7.06 1.71 -14.21
N ALA A 333 -7.36 0.58 -14.87
CA ALA A 333 -6.34 -0.38 -15.30
C ALA A 333 -5.29 0.28 -16.20
N GLY A 334 -5.75 1.03 -17.21
CA GLY A 334 -4.87 1.75 -18.13
C GLY A 334 -3.92 2.70 -17.40
N ALA A 335 -4.44 3.54 -16.51
CA ALA A 335 -3.62 4.50 -15.80
C ALA A 335 -2.58 3.81 -14.88
N THR A 336 -3.02 2.81 -14.08
CA THR A 336 -2.15 2.19 -13.07
C THR A 336 -1.16 1.16 -13.61
N LEU A 337 -1.33 0.69 -14.85
CA LEU A 337 -0.38 -0.21 -15.52
C LEU A 337 0.48 0.52 -16.56
N LEU A 338 -0.13 1.37 -17.43
CA LEU A 338 0.62 2.00 -18.51
C LEU A 338 1.55 3.09 -18.01
N ILE A 339 1.11 3.95 -17.08
CA ILE A 339 1.95 5.06 -16.62
C ILE A 339 3.25 4.53 -15.98
N PRO A 340 3.23 3.63 -14.99
CA PRO A 340 4.47 3.07 -14.45
C PRO A 340 5.29 2.29 -15.49
N THR A 341 4.66 1.60 -16.43
CA THR A 341 5.36 0.87 -17.48
C THR A 341 6.14 1.78 -18.42
N LEU A 342 5.62 2.99 -18.67
CA LEU A 342 6.26 3.99 -19.53
C LEU A 342 7.39 4.77 -18.83
N MET A 343 7.43 4.76 -17.49
CA MET A 343 8.51 5.40 -16.74
C MET A 343 9.83 4.64 -16.92
N ALA A 344 10.95 5.37 -16.89
CA ALA A 344 12.28 4.76 -17.00
C ALA A 344 12.65 3.98 -15.73
N THR A 345 12.39 4.55 -14.56
CA THR A 345 12.55 3.87 -13.25
C THR A 345 11.29 3.06 -12.94
N LYS A 346 11.47 1.77 -12.68
CA LYS A 346 10.38 0.82 -12.39
C LYS A 346 10.64 0.12 -11.07
N VAL A 347 9.73 0.29 -10.12
CA VAL A 347 9.80 -0.35 -8.81
C VAL A 347 8.49 -1.09 -8.51
N ALA A 348 8.59 -2.18 -7.74
CA ALA A 348 7.47 -3.11 -7.54
C ALA A 348 6.24 -2.42 -6.90
N TRP A 349 6.45 -1.47 -6.01
CA TRP A 349 5.38 -0.78 -5.29
C TRP A 349 4.57 0.21 -6.12
N TYR A 350 4.98 0.53 -7.34
CA TYR A 350 4.12 1.29 -8.26
C TYR A 350 2.88 0.51 -8.71
N LEU A 351 2.81 -0.81 -8.45
CA LEU A 351 1.60 -1.61 -8.62
C LEU A 351 0.59 -1.47 -7.47
N ASN A 352 0.94 -0.90 -6.32
CA ASN A 352 0.01 -0.83 -5.18
C ASN A 352 -1.35 -0.22 -5.52
N PRO A 353 -1.44 0.87 -6.33
CA PRO A 353 -2.72 1.40 -6.78
C PRO A 353 -3.53 0.50 -7.72
N PHE A 354 -2.90 -0.51 -8.31
CA PHE A 354 -3.56 -1.48 -9.19
C PHE A 354 -4.20 -2.65 -8.42
N TYR A 355 -3.66 -3.04 -7.27
CA TYR A 355 -4.10 -4.25 -6.58
C TYR A 355 -5.60 -4.26 -6.16
N PRO A 356 -6.24 -3.17 -5.73
CA PRO A 356 -7.69 -3.17 -5.50
C PRO A 356 -8.47 -3.49 -6.77
N LEU A 357 -8.04 -2.96 -7.92
CA LEU A 357 -8.64 -3.30 -9.22
C LEU A 357 -8.34 -4.74 -9.63
N PHE A 358 -7.11 -5.23 -9.45
CA PHE A 358 -6.73 -6.62 -9.71
C PHE A 358 -7.69 -7.59 -8.99
N ALA A 359 -7.92 -7.36 -7.70
CA ALA A 359 -8.84 -8.16 -6.90
C ALA A 359 -10.28 -8.12 -7.45
N ILE A 360 -10.76 -6.95 -7.87
CA ILE A 360 -12.08 -6.80 -8.49
C ILE A 360 -12.14 -7.58 -9.81
N LEU A 361 -11.12 -7.49 -10.68
CA LEU A 361 -11.10 -8.17 -11.97
C LEU A 361 -11.09 -9.69 -11.81
N VAL A 362 -10.24 -10.23 -10.93
CA VAL A 362 -10.21 -11.66 -10.60
C VAL A 362 -11.56 -12.11 -10.05
N ALA A 363 -12.14 -11.35 -9.12
CA ALA A 363 -13.44 -11.67 -8.54
C ALA A 363 -14.58 -11.65 -9.58
N VAL A 364 -14.54 -10.72 -10.54
CA VAL A 364 -15.52 -10.68 -11.65
C VAL A 364 -15.43 -11.93 -12.51
N ILE A 365 -14.21 -12.39 -12.84
CA ILE A 365 -14.01 -13.62 -13.62
C ILE A 365 -14.58 -14.83 -12.86
N ILE A 366 -14.23 -14.96 -11.58
CA ILE A 366 -14.68 -16.08 -10.74
C ILE A 366 -16.20 -16.05 -10.57
N ALA A 367 -16.80 -14.90 -10.25
CA ALA A 367 -18.23 -14.74 -10.11
C ALA A 367 -18.99 -15.06 -11.41
N THR A 368 -18.45 -14.63 -12.56
CA THR A 368 -18.98 -14.98 -13.89
C THR A 368 -18.91 -16.48 -14.12
N GLY A 369 -17.84 -17.16 -13.69
CA GLY A 369 -17.72 -18.63 -13.75
C GLY A 369 -18.78 -19.34 -12.92
N ILE A 370 -19.02 -18.88 -11.69
CA ILE A 370 -20.08 -19.41 -10.82
C ILE A 370 -21.47 -19.21 -11.44
N GLU A 371 -21.75 -18.03 -12.00
CA GLU A 371 -23.01 -17.70 -12.65
C GLU A 371 -23.22 -18.40 -14.01
N ALA A 372 -22.15 -18.94 -14.62
CA ALA A 372 -22.25 -19.73 -15.84
C ALA A 372 -22.98 -21.08 -15.63
N PHE A 373 -23.00 -21.58 -14.38
CA PHE A 373 -23.59 -22.86 -14.00
C PHE A 373 -24.70 -22.69 -12.94
N PRO A 374 -25.85 -22.04 -13.27
CA PRO A 374 -26.82 -21.63 -12.26
C PRO A 374 -27.76 -22.75 -11.81
N GLN A 375 -27.79 -23.91 -12.52
CA GLN A 375 -28.76 -24.97 -12.28
C GLN A 375 -28.32 -25.91 -11.16
N PRO A 376 -29.29 -26.47 -10.36
CA PRO A 376 -28.98 -27.49 -9.35
C PRO A 376 -28.35 -28.76 -9.94
N SER A 377 -28.66 -29.11 -11.20
CA SER A 377 -28.01 -30.20 -11.92
C SER A 377 -26.53 -30.00 -12.21
N GLN A 378 -26.04 -28.75 -12.13
CA GLN A 378 -24.65 -28.34 -12.37
C GLN A 378 -23.88 -28.15 -11.03
N ARG A 379 -24.30 -28.85 -9.97
CA ARG A 379 -23.67 -28.78 -8.65
C ARG A 379 -22.20 -29.22 -8.68
N ARG A 380 -21.86 -30.16 -9.57
CA ARG A 380 -20.48 -30.64 -9.70
C ARG A 380 -19.56 -29.53 -10.17
N GLU A 381 -19.95 -28.76 -11.19
CA GLU A 381 -19.19 -27.64 -11.73
C GLU A 381 -19.01 -26.54 -10.69
N GLN A 382 -20.06 -26.22 -9.94
CA GLN A 382 -20.00 -25.26 -8.84
C GLN A 382 -19.05 -25.72 -7.73
N VAL A 383 -19.04 -26.99 -7.35
CA VAL A 383 -18.13 -27.57 -6.36
C VAL A 383 -16.69 -27.49 -6.86
N VAL A 384 -16.42 -27.81 -8.13
CA VAL A 384 -15.09 -27.69 -8.72
C VAL A 384 -14.60 -26.24 -8.66
N ILE A 385 -15.41 -25.26 -9.03
CA ILE A 385 -15.04 -23.85 -8.97
C ILE A 385 -14.76 -23.42 -7.52
N ALA A 386 -15.62 -23.80 -6.58
CA ALA A 386 -15.43 -23.48 -5.17
C ALA A 386 -14.13 -24.09 -4.61
N THR A 387 -13.82 -25.34 -5.01
CA THR A 387 -12.57 -26.02 -4.61
C THR A 387 -11.36 -25.31 -5.18
N MET A 388 -11.39 -24.86 -6.44
CA MET A 388 -10.31 -24.07 -7.05
C MET A 388 -10.08 -22.75 -6.32
N VAL A 389 -11.15 -22.03 -5.99
CA VAL A 389 -11.08 -20.78 -5.22
C VAL A 389 -10.51 -21.01 -3.83
N LEU A 390 -10.96 -22.06 -3.15
CA LEU A 390 -10.45 -22.44 -1.83
C LEU A 390 -8.97 -22.82 -1.90
N LEU A 391 -8.55 -23.57 -2.90
CA LEU A 391 -7.16 -23.97 -3.08
C LEU A 391 -6.27 -22.74 -3.36
N ALA A 392 -6.69 -21.83 -4.23
CA ALA A 392 -5.98 -20.58 -4.49
C ALA A 392 -5.83 -19.76 -3.20
N PHE A 393 -6.90 -19.66 -2.42
CA PHE A 393 -6.88 -18.96 -1.14
C PHE A 393 -5.89 -19.60 -0.16
N VAL A 394 -5.93 -20.93 0.01
CA VAL A 394 -5.00 -21.66 0.90
C VAL A 394 -3.54 -21.48 0.47
N VAL A 395 -3.26 -21.53 -0.83
CA VAL A 395 -1.90 -21.30 -1.37
C VAL A 395 -1.46 -19.87 -1.07
N ALA A 396 -2.31 -18.87 -1.33
CA ALA A 396 -2.01 -17.47 -1.07
C ALA A 396 -1.76 -17.21 0.42
N GLU A 397 -2.62 -17.72 1.32
CA GLU A 397 -2.43 -17.63 2.76
C GLU A 397 -1.15 -18.31 3.24
N SER A 398 -0.87 -19.51 2.77
CA SER A 398 0.36 -20.25 3.13
C SER A 398 1.61 -19.45 2.76
N LYS A 399 1.61 -18.77 1.61
CA LYS A 399 2.69 -17.91 1.18
C LYS A 399 2.87 -16.69 2.09
N LEU A 400 1.78 -16.03 2.49
CA LEU A 400 1.83 -14.89 3.41
C LEU A 400 2.38 -15.30 4.79
N VAL A 401 1.87 -16.40 5.34
CA VAL A 401 2.34 -16.95 6.62
C VAL A 401 3.82 -17.30 6.54
N TRP A 402 4.23 -18.06 5.50
CA TRP A 402 5.63 -18.43 5.31
C TRP A 402 6.54 -17.19 5.24
N TYR A 403 6.15 -16.17 4.48
CA TYR A 403 6.91 -14.94 4.32
C TYR A 403 7.05 -14.17 5.63
N SER A 404 5.96 -14.03 6.38
CA SER A 404 5.96 -13.36 7.69
C SER A 404 6.94 -14.00 8.68
N TYR A 405 7.03 -15.34 8.69
CA TYR A 405 7.87 -16.07 9.64
C TYR A 405 9.33 -16.23 9.19
N HIS A 406 9.62 -16.18 7.88
CA HIS A 406 10.97 -16.50 7.39
C HIS A 406 11.72 -15.31 6.79
N GLN A 407 11.01 -14.31 6.29
CA GLN A 407 11.63 -13.20 5.58
C GLN A 407 11.49 -11.85 6.31
N ARG A 408 10.55 -11.75 7.22
CA ARG A 408 10.24 -10.47 7.89
C ARG A 408 10.35 -10.55 9.41
N ASP A 409 10.61 -11.72 9.98
CA ASP A 409 10.65 -11.90 11.43
C ASP A 409 11.84 -11.17 12.06
N LEU A 410 11.58 -10.45 13.14
CA LEU A 410 12.62 -9.85 13.99
C LEU A 410 13.47 -10.91 14.68
N THR A 411 12.92 -12.08 14.98
CA THR A 411 13.64 -13.16 15.65
C THR A 411 14.85 -13.58 14.83
N GLY A 412 16.04 -13.49 15.42
CA GLY A 412 17.30 -13.78 14.76
C GLY A 412 17.79 -12.70 13.79
N SER A 413 17.10 -11.56 13.67
CA SER A 413 17.60 -10.39 12.94
C SER A 413 18.47 -9.49 13.83
N LEU A 414 19.29 -8.65 13.20
CA LEU A 414 20.09 -7.65 13.94
C LEU A 414 19.21 -6.66 14.71
N GLN A 415 18.09 -6.24 14.13
CA GLN A 415 17.12 -5.36 14.77
C GLN A 415 16.49 -6.02 16.01
N GLY A 416 16.15 -7.31 15.91
CA GLY A 416 15.66 -8.11 17.04
C GLY A 416 16.71 -8.19 18.17
N PHE A 417 17.96 -8.43 17.81
CA PHE A 417 19.06 -8.44 18.77
C PHE A 417 19.22 -7.11 19.52
N PHE A 418 19.09 -5.96 18.84
CA PHE A 418 19.12 -4.65 19.49
C PHE A 418 17.94 -4.45 20.44
N LEU A 419 16.74 -4.88 20.06
CA LEU A 419 15.56 -4.78 20.94
C LEU A 419 15.71 -5.66 22.19
N ASP A 420 16.22 -6.88 22.03
CA ASP A 420 16.45 -7.81 23.15
C ASP A 420 17.59 -7.29 24.07
N SER A 421 18.54 -6.54 23.50
CA SER A 421 19.68 -5.94 24.23
C SER A 421 19.42 -4.48 24.67
N SER A 422 18.16 -4.02 24.66
CA SER A 422 17.79 -2.61 24.86
C SER A 422 18.36 -1.99 26.15
N GLU A 423 18.34 -2.71 27.26
CA GLU A 423 18.91 -2.22 28.53
C GLU A 423 20.44 -2.07 28.47
N MET A 424 21.12 -2.88 27.64
CA MET A 424 22.58 -2.80 27.47
C MET A 424 22.99 -1.61 26.60
N VAL A 425 22.22 -1.32 25.54
CA VAL A 425 22.56 -0.27 24.56
C VAL A 425 22.03 1.11 24.95
N LYS A 426 21.10 1.20 25.89
CA LYS A 426 20.45 2.43 26.33
C LYS A 426 21.45 3.48 26.82
N GLY A 427 21.46 4.65 26.19
CA GLY A 427 22.34 5.76 26.47
C GLY A 427 23.79 5.54 26.05
N ARG A 428 24.13 4.38 25.47
CA ARG A 428 25.50 4.03 25.07
C ARG A 428 25.68 4.18 23.57
N ARG A 429 26.91 4.42 23.15
CA ARG A 429 27.31 4.43 21.75
C ARG A 429 27.52 2.99 21.28
N VAL A 430 26.98 2.66 20.11
CA VAL A 430 27.10 1.34 19.49
C VAL A 430 27.76 1.50 18.13
N LEU A 431 28.97 0.93 17.98
CA LEU A 431 29.67 0.94 16.71
C LEU A 431 29.10 -0.14 15.79
N LEU A 432 28.57 0.31 14.65
CA LEU A 432 28.08 -0.52 13.56
C LEU A 432 29.14 -0.65 12.46
N GLU A 433 29.28 -1.84 11.90
CA GLU A 433 30.21 -2.10 10.79
C GLU A 433 29.79 -1.33 9.53
N GLU A 434 28.49 -1.34 9.22
CA GLU A 434 27.92 -0.65 8.09
C GLU A 434 26.79 0.29 8.52
N TRP A 435 26.59 1.35 7.75
CA TRP A 435 25.50 2.28 7.97
C TRP A 435 24.22 1.75 7.33
N ASP A 436 23.19 1.49 8.13
CA ASP A 436 21.84 1.14 7.69
C ASP A 436 20.81 2.02 8.43
N PRO A 437 19.93 2.73 7.70
CA PRO A 437 18.96 3.64 8.32
C PRO A 437 17.90 2.92 9.17
N ALA A 438 17.60 1.64 8.93
CA ALA A 438 16.64 0.89 9.74
C ALA A 438 17.26 0.48 11.08
N ASP A 439 18.52 0.05 11.10
CA ASP A 439 19.25 -0.25 12.33
C ASP A 439 19.46 1.01 13.16
N HIS A 440 19.77 2.13 12.52
CA HIS A 440 19.85 3.45 13.18
C HIS A 440 18.52 3.85 13.82
N PHE A 441 17.38 3.67 13.13
CA PHE A 441 16.06 3.94 13.69
C PHE A 441 15.80 3.09 14.94
N VAL A 442 16.06 1.79 14.87
CA VAL A 442 15.84 0.86 15.99
C VAL A 442 16.71 1.25 17.18
N LEU A 443 18.03 1.45 16.98
CA LEU A 443 18.94 1.84 18.03
C LEU A 443 18.56 3.18 18.64
N THR A 444 18.34 4.22 17.85
CA THR A 444 18.11 5.58 18.35
C THR A 444 16.75 5.73 19.00
N HIS A 445 15.69 5.27 18.34
CA HIS A 445 14.32 5.63 18.73
C HIS A 445 13.58 4.52 19.49
N LEU A 446 13.99 3.25 19.34
CA LEU A 446 13.35 2.14 20.06
C LEU A 446 14.14 1.69 21.28
N THR A 447 15.50 1.74 21.23
CA THR A 447 16.36 1.29 22.35
C THR A 447 17.07 2.43 23.05
N HIS A 448 16.97 3.65 22.54
CA HIS A 448 17.66 4.85 23.06
C HIS A 448 19.20 4.73 23.10
N GLY A 449 19.77 3.92 22.22
CA GLY A 449 21.21 3.87 21.95
C GLY A 449 21.67 4.97 21.00
N GLN A 450 22.96 5.09 20.81
CA GLN A 450 23.57 6.07 19.90
C GLN A 450 24.40 5.33 18.85
N PRO A 451 23.85 5.06 17.65
CA PRO A 451 24.59 4.38 16.59
C PRO A 451 25.75 5.26 16.11
N VAL A 452 26.91 4.65 15.95
CA VAL A 452 28.13 5.27 15.42
C VAL A 452 28.68 4.37 14.32
N THR A 453 29.08 4.94 13.19
CA THR A 453 29.75 4.21 12.11
C THR A 453 31.15 4.74 11.90
N GLY A 454 32.12 3.88 11.64
CA GLY A 454 33.49 4.28 11.38
C GLY A 454 34.52 3.19 11.69
N ASN A 455 35.80 3.52 11.49
CA ASN A 455 36.86 2.61 11.85
C ASN A 455 36.92 2.42 13.39
N PRO A 456 36.85 1.19 13.91
CA PRO A 456 36.85 0.91 15.36
C PRO A 456 37.97 1.59 16.12
N GLN A 457 39.20 1.65 15.58
CA GLN A 457 40.32 2.26 16.19
C GLN A 457 40.21 3.79 16.29
N GLN A 458 39.66 4.45 15.25
CA GLN A 458 39.48 5.90 15.25
C GLN A 458 38.36 6.33 16.18
N VAL A 459 37.28 5.54 16.23
CA VAL A 459 36.10 5.81 17.09
C VAL A 459 36.47 5.56 18.55
N ALA A 460 37.30 4.55 18.86
CA ALA A 460 37.76 4.26 20.21
C ALA A 460 38.71 5.34 20.77
N MET A 461 39.59 5.96 19.95
CA MET A 461 40.50 7.02 20.39
C MET A 461 39.81 8.33 20.81
N GLY A 462 38.55 8.55 20.43
CA GLY A 462 37.80 9.78 20.76
C GLY A 462 36.67 9.58 21.76
N ALA A 463 36.55 8.39 22.37
CA ALA A 463 35.44 8.03 23.22
C ALA A 463 35.83 7.92 24.69
N ASP A 464 34.90 8.28 25.59
CA ASP A 464 34.92 7.78 26.96
C ASP A 464 34.77 6.26 26.91
N GLU A 465 35.80 5.53 27.34
CA GLU A 465 35.99 4.10 27.06
C GLU A 465 34.85 3.20 27.57
N HIS A 466 34.06 3.67 28.55
CA HIS A 466 32.98 2.93 29.17
C HIS A 466 31.66 3.00 28.37
N ASP A 467 31.52 3.95 27.45
CA ASP A 467 30.26 4.21 26.75
C ASP A 467 30.16 3.60 25.33
N LEU A 468 31.25 3.00 24.83
CA LEU A 468 31.30 2.43 23.49
C LEU A 468 31.15 0.92 23.53
N LEU A 469 30.11 0.42 22.82
CA LEU A 469 29.89 -0.98 22.50
C LEU A 469 30.29 -1.26 21.05
N ILE A 470 30.98 -2.35 20.83
CA ILE A 470 31.32 -2.85 19.48
C ILE A 470 30.45 -4.05 19.17
N LEU A 471 29.72 -3.96 18.06
CA LEU A 471 28.95 -5.08 17.53
C LEU A 471 29.88 -6.02 16.77
N MET A 472 29.87 -7.29 17.13
CA MET A 472 30.69 -8.31 16.47
C MET A 472 29.85 -9.54 16.13
N PRO A 473 30.19 -10.27 15.04
CA PRO A 473 29.59 -11.58 14.77
C PRO A 473 29.99 -12.57 15.88
N ALA A 474 29.02 -13.33 16.39
CA ALA A 474 29.26 -14.40 17.33
C ALA A 474 29.63 -15.71 16.61
N GLN A 475 30.30 -16.62 17.33
CA GLN A 475 30.74 -17.91 16.76
C GLN A 475 29.58 -18.83 16.31
N ASP A 476 28.40 -18.63 16.85
CA ASP A 476 27.16 -19.36 16.54
C ASP A 476 26.35 -18.73 15.39
N GLY A 477 26.87 -17.67 14.74
CA GLY A 477 26.21 -16.95 13.66
C GLY A 477 25.26 -15.83 14.10
N GLY A 478 25.24 -15.53 15.42
CA GLY A 478 24.51 -14.38 15.98
C GLY A 478 25.40 -13.13 16.11
N TRP A 479 25.04 -12.24 17.06
CA TRP A 479 25.78 -11.02 17.36
C TRP A 479 26.12 -10.93 18.85
N VAL A 480 27.22 -10.26 19.15
CA VAL A 480 27.68 -9.95 20.51
C VAL A 480 28.01 -8.47 20.59
N LEU A 481 27.63 -7.85 21.70
CA LEU A 481 28.09 -6.51 22.08
C LEU A 481 29.21 -6.64 23.11
N SER A 482 30.37 -6.16 22.77
CA SER A 482 31.55 -6.11 23.68
C SER A 482 31.91 -4.67 23.97
N ASN A 483 32.41 -4.39 25.22
CA ASN A 483 32.95 -3.10 25.48
C ASN A 483 34.22 -2.85 24.66
N ALA A 484 34.41 -1.65 24.15
CA ALA A 484 35.60 -1.30 23.37
C ALA A 484 36.90 -1.57 24.14
N LEU A 485 36.90 -1.39 25.49
CA LEU A 485 38.01 -1.68 26.37
C LEU A 485 38.47 -3.14 26.37
N ASP A 486 37.55 -4.07 26.26
CA ASP A 486 37.86 -5.50 26.30
C ASP A 486 38.56 -5.97 25.04
N LEU A 487 38.52 -5.16 23.96
CA LEU A 487 39.07 -5.46 22.66
C LEU A 487 40.35 -4.69 22.31
N LEU A 488 40.69 -3.67 23.08
CA LEU A 488 41.95 -2.94 22.92
C LEU A 488 43.11 -3.81 23.48
N PRO A 489 44.21 -3.98 22.74
CA PRO A 489 45.39 -4.63 23.31
C PRO A 489 45.82 -3.87 24.55
N SER A 490 46.03 -4.58 25.65
CA SER A 490 46.54 -4.02 26.90
C SER A 490 47.68 -3.05 26.60
N PRO A 491 47.69 -1.84 27.18
CA PRO A 491 48.77 -0.90 26.92
C PRO A 491 50.09 -1.60 27.26
N VAL A 492 50.92 -1.76 26.25
CA VAL A 492 52.28 -2.29 26.43
C VAL A 492 52.99 -1.36 27.42
N PRO A 493 53.45 -1.82 28.59
CA PRO A 493 54.16 -0.98 29.51
C PRO A 493 55.39 -0.47 28.81
N VAL A 494 55.47 0.84 28.60
CA VAL A 494 56.66 1.54 28.12
C VAL A 494 57.72 1.35 29.21
N ARG A 495 58.71 0.52 28.92
CA ARG A 495 59.91 0.39 29.74
C ARG A 495 60.90 1.55 29.50
#